data_776514e864fda6df892380a56c408ab3
#
_entry.id   776514e864fda6df892380a56c408ab3
#
_cell.length_a   1.000
_cell.length_b   1.000
_cell.length_c   1.000
_cell.angle_alpha   90.00
_cell.angle_beta   90.00
_cell.angle_gamma   90.00
#
_symmetry.space_group_name_H-M   'P 1'
#
loop_
_entity.id
_entity.type
_entity.pdbx_description
1 polymer ?
#
loop_
_entity_poly.entity_id
_entity_poly.type
_entity_poly.pdbx_seq_one_letter_code
_entity_poly.pdbx_strand_id
1 'polypeptide(L)'
;MTITSPTNQHLTEIRKLSRAATRARTGRFVVEGEDLHAAARAARISPLYVLCTQGHQAARGAGWLEVAPAVLAQVSTLGSSSRVIGVYEQRWSPPVGPLAVALWGVGDPGNVGTIIRAAHAFGASCVALGPGSADPYGPKAVRASMGAVFGTAIARFATVAELPGRLVGMAAGVGPPIRGPLAGEVTLLIGGERDGLPDEVRARCDEVCSIAQVAGDSLNAAMAATVALYEATRMADR
;
A
#
# COMPACT_ATOMS: atom_id res chain seq x y z
N MET A 1 13.08 31.75 -1.79
CA MET A 1 12.52 32.28 -0.49
C MET A 1 12.27 31.10 0.42
N THR A 2 12.92 31.06 1.59
CA THR A 2 12.83 29.92 2.52
C THR A 2 11.64 30.10 3.47
N ILE A 3 10.83 29.07 3.63
CA ILE A 3 9.71 29.04 4.59
C ILE A 3 10.27 28.89 6.01
N THR A 4 9.99 29.88 6.86
CA THR A 4 10.43 29.91 8.28
C THR A 4 9.26 29.90 9.26
N SER A 5 8.02 30.15 8.78
CA SER A 5 6.83 30.16 9.63
C SER A 5 6.24 28.78 9.80
N PRO A 6 6.05 28.28 11.04
CA PRO A 6 5.39 27.00 11.29
C PRO A 6 3.89 26.99 10.95
N THR A 7 3.28 28.16 10.73
CA THR A 7 1.86 28.32 10.36
C THR A 7 1.66 28.42 8.85
N ASN A 8 2.72 28.24 8.06
CA ASN A 8 2.64 28.23 6.60
C ASN A 8 1.60 27.21 6.13
N GLN A 9 0.86 27.57 5.07
CA GLN A 9 -0.26 26.77 4.54
C GLN A 9 0.14 25.34 4.16
N HIS A 10 1.31 25.12 3.56
CA HIS A 10 1.79 23.78 3.16
C HIS A 10 2.07 22.90 4.37
N LEU A 11 2.69 23.43 5.43
CA LEU A 11 2.92 22.70 6.67
C LEU A 11 1.60 22.38 7.39
N THR A 12 0.65 23.32 7.35
CA THR A 12 -0.67 23.11 7.91
C THR A 12 -1.44 22.02 7.16
N GLU A 13 -1.32 21.96 5.84
CA GLU A 13 -1.91 20.90 5.03
C GLU A 13 -1.29 19.54 5.36
N ILE A 14 0.04 19.42 5.41
CA ILE A 14 0.75 18.17 5.76
C ILE A 14 0.29 17.65 7.12
N ARG A 15 0.17 18.51 8.15
CA ARG A 15 -0.36 18.10 9.46
C ARG A 15 -1.80 17.56 9.35
N LYS A 16 -2.66 18.19 8.56
CA LYS A 16 -4.04 17.75 8.38
C LYS A 16 -4.12 16.42 7.63
N LEU A 17 -3.22 16.15 6.69
CA LEU A 17 -3.15 14.92 5.90
C LEU A 17 -2.71 13.69 6.73
N SER A 18 -2.25 13.86 7.98
CA SER A 18 -2.09 12.73 8.91
C SER A 18 -3.43 12.03 9.22
N ARG A 19 -4.57 12.75 9.11
CA ARG A 19 -5.91 12.25 9.39
C ARG A 19 -6.53 11.60 8.15
N ALA A 20 -7.03 10.37 8.29
CA ALA A 20 -7.67 9.62 7.19
C ALA A 20 -8.86 10.38 6.56
N ALA A 21 -9.71 11.01 7.38
CA ALA A 21 -10.84 11.82 6.89
C ALA A 21 -10.39 13.00 6.00
N THR A 22 -9.24 13.62 6.30
CA THR A 22 -8.70 14.68 5.44
C THR A 22 -8.22 14.12 4.12
N ARG A 23 -7.49 13.00 4.14
CA ARG A 23 -7.02 12.34 2.91
C ARG A 23 -8.20 11.89 2.03
N ALA A 24 -9.22 11.28 2.62
CA ALA A 24 -10.42 10.87 1.89
C ALA A 24 -11.15 12.04 1.22
N ARG A 25 -11.26 13.18 1.93
CA ARG A 25 -11.93 14.39 1.42
C ARG A 25 -11.14 15.10 0.33
N THR A 26 -9.80 15.14 0.47
CA THR A 26 -8.93 15.93 -0.44
C THR A 26 -8.36 15.11 -1.58
N GLY A 27 -8.37 13.78 -1.50
CA GLY A 27 -7.69 12.90 -2.44
C GLY A 27 -6.17 13.04 -2.42
N ARG A 28 -5.59 13.56 -1.32
CA ARG A 28 -4.16 13.84 -1.20
C ARG A 28 -3.52 13.04 -0.08
N PHE A 29 -2.21 12.78 -0.18
CA PHE A 29 -1.45 12.10 0.85
C PHE A 29 0.00 12.62 0.94
N VAL A 30 0.65 12.32 2.05
CA VAL A 30 2.01 12.75 2.34
C VAL A 30 2.99 11.62 2.04
N VAL A 31 4.10 11.99 1.43
CA VAL A 31 5.25 11.14 1.16
C VAL A 31 6.48 11.76 1.81
N GLU A 32 7.15 11.00 2.65
CA GLU A 32 8.28 11.47 3.43
C GLU A 32 9.51 10.58 3.17
N GLY A 33 10.62 11.20 2.79
CA GLY A 33 11.90 10.53 2.52
C GLY A 33 12.28 10.51 1.04
N GLU A 34 13.59 10.61 0.79
CA GLU A 34 14.18 10.75 -0.54
C GLU A 34 13.90 9.51 -1.42
N ASP A 35 13.94 8.30 -0.84
CA ASP A 35 13.75 7.05 -1.54
C ASP A 35 12.34 6.93 -2.11
N LEU A 36 11.33 7.37 -1.34
CA LEU A 36 9.93 7.36 -1.80
C LEU A 36 9.70 8.38 -2.91
N HIS A 37 10.34 9.54 -2.85
CA HIS A 37 10.31 10.52 -3.94
C HIS A 37 11.03 10.01 -5.20
N ALA A 38 12.13 9.26 -5.03
CA ALA A 38 12.80 8.60 -6.14
C ALA A 38 11.92 7.54 -6.80
N ALA A 39 11.20 6.73 -6.01
CA ALA A 39 10.23 5.75 -6.50
C ALA A 39 9.07 6.41 -7.26
N ALA A 40 8.50 7.50 -6.73
CA ALA A 40 7.46 8.27 -7.42
C ALA A 40 7.94 8.77 -8.79
N ARG A 41 9.15 9.32 -8.85
CA ARG A 41 9.77 9.79 -10.08
C ARG A 41 10.00 8.66 -11.09
N ALA A 42 10.49 7.51 -10.63
CA ALA A 42 10.65 6.32 -11.47
C ALA A 42 9.31 5.86 -12.06
N ALA A 43 8.24 5.94 -11.28
CA ALA A 43 6.87 5.68 -11.73
C ALA A 43 6.24 6.82 -12.55
N ARG A 44 6.98 7.91 -12.83
CA ARG A 44 6.51 9.12 -13.54
C ARG A 44 5.32 9.80 -12.86
N ILE A 45 5.29 9.79 -11.54
CA ILE A 45 4.26 10.44 -10.72
C ILE A 45 4.85 11.70 -10.12
N SER A 46 4.27 12.84 -10.44
CA SER A 46 4.72 14.14 -9.96
C SER A 46 4.01 14.51 -8.65
N PRO A 47 4.71 15.13 -7.70
CA PRO A 47 4.09 15.72 -6.52
C PRO A 47 3.30 16.98 -6.88
N LEU A 48 2.32 17.32 -6.06
CA LEU A 48 1.68 18.63 -6.10
C LEU A 48 2.67 19.72 -5.65
N TYR A 49 3.42 19.43 -4.60
CA TYR A 49 4.56 20.23 -4.14
C TYR A 49 5.46 19.38 -3.24
N VAL A 50 6.68 19.84 -3.06
CA VAL A 50 7.67 19.22 -2.16
C VAL A 50 8.27 20.28 -1.25
N LEU A 51 8.32 20.02 0.03
CA LEU A 51 9.07 20.76 1.01
C LEU A 51 10.43 20.09 1.22
N CYS A 52 11.51 20.84 1.15
CA CYS A 52 12.86 20.32 1.39
C CYS A 52 13.68 21.27 2.27
N THR A 53 14.66 20.73 2.98
CA THR A 53 15.59 21.54 3.75
C THR A 53 16.45 22.38 2.81
N GLN A 54 16.87 23.54 3.29
CA GLN A 54 17.78 24.44 2.57
C GLN A 54 19.05 23.71 2.13
N GLY A 55 19.48 23.95 0.89
CA GLY A 55 20.68 23.32 0.30
C GLY A 55 20.47 21.90 -0.20
N HIS A 56 19.24 21.36 -0.17
CA HIS A 56 18.97 20.04 -0.75
C HIS A 56 19.13 20.08 -2.28
N GLN A 57 19.98 19.19 -2.83
CA GLN A 57 20.34 19.23 -4.28
C GLN A 57 19.14 19.01 -5.22
N ALA A 58 18.09 18.33 -4.75
CA ALA A 58 16.87 18.09 -5.53
C ALA A 58 15.93 19.32 -5.56
N ALA A 59 16.19 20.38 -4.82
CA ALA A 59 15.36 21.59 -4.69
C ALA A 59 15.25 22.46 -5.98
N ARG A 60 15.66 21.95 -7.14
CA ARG A 60 15.72 22.71 -8.39
C ARG A 60 14.55 22.47 -9.35
N GLY A 61 13.52 21.74 -8.93
CA GLY A 61 12.32 21.45 -9.74
C GLY A 61 11.16 22.42 -9.49
N ALA A 62 10.27 22.58 -10.46
CA ALA A 62 9.01 23.29 -10.24
C ALA A 62 8.20 22.61 -9.11
N GLY A 63 7.64 23.42 -8.20
CA GLY A 63 6.90 22.91 -7.04
C GLY A 63 7.74 22.51 -5.82
N TRP A 64 9.06 22.72 -5.85
CA TRP A 64 9.95 22.52 -4.70
C TRP A 64 10.10 23.82 -3.90
N LEU A 65 9.86 23.71 -2.60
CA LEU A 65 9.86 24.84 -1.66
C LEU A 65 10.89 24.59 -0.56
N GLU A 66 11.80 25.51 -0.36
CA GLU A 66 12.76 25.41 0.73
C GLU A 66 12.13 25.78 2.07
N VAL A 67 12.44 24.98 3.09
CA VAL A 67 11.92 25.13 4.46
C VAL A 67 13.08 25.07 5.45
N ALA A 68 13.02 25.91 6.49
CA ALA A 68 13.98 25.84 7.59
C ALA A 68 13.92 24.46 8.27
N PRO A 69 15.06 23.80 8.55
CA PRO A 69 15.09 22.43 9.10
C PRO A 69 14.25 22.25 10.37
N ALA A 70 14.31 23.20 11.30
CA ALA A 70 13.53 23.16 12.54
C ALA A 70 12.01 23.23 12.31
N VAL A 71 11.58 23.85 11.21
CA VAL A 71 10.16 23.95 10.84
C VAL A 71 9.69 22.70 10.12
N LEU A 72 10.52 22.13 9.23
CA LEU A 72 10.21 20.88 8.56
C LEU A 72 10.10 19.72 9.56
N ALA A 73 10.98 19.66 10.56
CA ALA A 73 10.97 18.66 11.62
C ALA A 73 9.65 18.60 12.41
N GLN A 74 8.90 19.70 12.49
CA GLN A 74 7.60 19.74 13.20
C GLN A 74 6.48 19.00 12.48
N VAL A 75 6.63 18.65 11.22
CA VAL A 75 5.64 17.93 10.42
C VAL A 75 6.13 16.54 9.99
N SER A 76 7.41 16.24 10.26
CA SER A 76 7.98 14.91 10.02
C SER A 76 7.35 13.88 10.96
N THR A 77 7.08 12.70 10.41
CA THR A 77 6.63 11.51 11.15
C THR A 77 7.77 10.52 11.39
N LEU A 78 8.95 10.79 10.84
CA LEU A 78 10.18 10.05 11.07
C LEU A 78 10.87 10.59 12.32
N GLY A 79 11.28 9.72 13.21
CA GLY A 79 12.04 10.10 14.42
C GLY A 79 13.41 10.74 14.13
N SER A 80 13.91 10.63 12.90
CA SER A 80 15.06 11.35 12.37
C SER A 80 14.56 12.47 11.46
N SER A 81 15.21 13.62 11.46
CA SER A 81 14.86 14.78 10.63
C SER A 81 14.81 14.39 9.15
N SER A 82 13.61 14.22 8.62
CA SER A 82 13.43 14.09 7.16
C SER A 82 13.82 15.38 6.47
N ARG A 83 14.55 15.26 5.36
CA ARG A 83 14.96 16.41 4.57
C ARG A 83 14.00 16.76 3.45
N VAL A 84 13.05 15.86 3.17
CA VAL A 84 12.11 15.98 2.05
C VAL A 84 10.76 15.43 2.44
N ILE A 85 9.71 16.23 2.26
CA ILE A 85 8.32 15.84 2.45
C ILE A 85 7.50 16.40 1.29
N GLY A 86 6.77 15.55 0.56
CA GLY A 86 5.92 15.97 -0.55
C GLY A 86 4.48 15.59 -0.36
N VAL A 87 3.61 16.27 -1.08
CA VAL A 87 2.18 15.96 -1.17
C VAL A 87 1.86 15.49 -2.58
N TYR A 88 1.16 14.38 -2.67
CA TYR A 88 0.76 13.71 -3.90
C TYR A 88 -0.74 13.50 -3.95
N GLU A 89 -1.28 13.30 -5.14
CA GLU A 89 -2.67 12.89 -5.33
C GLU A 89 -2.80 11.37 -5.19
N GLN A 90 -3.87 10.93 -4.49
CA GLN A 90 -4.26 9.53 -4.46
C GLN A 90 -4.71 9.08 -5.84
N ARG A 91 -4.31 7.88 -6.22
CA ARG A 91 -4.70 7.28 -7.49
C ARG A 91 -5.46 5.99 -7.22
N TRP A 92 -6.75 6.03 -7.51
CA TRP A 92 -7.62 4.88 -7.39
C TRP A 92 -7.98 4.36 -8.77
N SER A 93 -7.98 3.05 -8.92
CA SER A 93 -8.43 2.36 -10.13
C SER A 93 -9.55 1.36 -9.79
N PRO A 94 -10.30 0.86 -10.76
CA PRO A 94 -11.05 -0.37 -10.56
C PRO A 94 -10.09 -1.54 -10.29
N PRO A 95 -10.55 -2.63 -9.62
CA PRO A 95 -9.78 -3.87 -9.54
C PRO A 95 -9.49 -4.43 -10.93
N VAL A 96 -8.26 -4.86 -11.19
CA VAL A 96 -7.80 -5.37 -12.51
C VAL A 96 -6.89 -6.59 -12.35
N GLY A 97 -7.00 -7.54 -13.30
CA GLY A 97 -6.15 -8.72 -13.45
C GLY A 97 -4.90 -8.48 -14.31
N PRO A 98 -4.12 -9.51 -14.67
CA PRO A 98 -4.43 -10.94 -14.51
C PRO A 98 -4.21 -11.50 -13.09
N LEU A 99 -3.32 -10.92 -12.27
CA LEU A 99 -3.12 -11.30 -10.86
C LEU A 99 -3.44 -10.11 -9.97
N ALA A 100 -4.46 -10.23 -9.14
CA ALA A 100 -4.82 -9.23 -8.14
C ALA A 100 -4.66 -9.78 -6.72
N VAL A 101 -4.43 -8.88 -5.77
CA VAL A 101 -4.50 -9.18 -4.33
C VAL A 101 -5.62 -8.34 -3.73
N ALA A 102 -6.59 -8.98 -3.09
CA ALA A 102 -7.69 -8.31 -2.42
C ALA A 102 -7.56 -8.48 -0.90
N LEU A 103 -7.74 -7.40 -0.16
CA LEU A 103 -7.62 -7.35 1.29
C LEU A 103 -8.99 -7.15 1.93
N TRP A 104 -9.37 -8.04 2.85
CA TRP A 104 -10.61 -7.94 3.60
C TRP A 104 -10.31 -7.85 5.09
N GLY A 105 -10.57 -6.71 5.70
CA GLY A 105 -10.35 -6.53 7.15
C GLY A 105 -8.88 -6.47 7.59
N VAL A 106 -7.94 -6.25 6.69
CA VAL A 106 -6.52 -6.07 7.04
C VAL A 106 -6.34 -4.69 7.67
N GLY A 107 -6.48 -4.63 8.99
CA GLY A 107 -6.58 -3.39 9.77
C GLY A 107 -5.23 -2.70 10.05
N ASP A 108 -4.10 -3.41 10.02
CA ASP A 108 -2.79 -2.80 10.24
C ASP A 108 -2.25 -2.15 8.95
N PRO A 109 -2.01 -0.81 8.96
CA PRO A 109 -1.49 -0.13 7.77
C PRO A 109 -0.07 -0.56 7.38
N GLY A 110 0.71 -1.13 8.32
CA GLY A 110 2.02 -1.70 8.02
C GLY A 110 1.88 -2.96 7.16
N ASN A 111 0.92 -3.84 7.49
CA ASN A 111 0.62 -5.02 6.70
C ASN A 111 0.11 -4.64 5.31
N VAL A 112 -0.82 -3.67 5.22
CA VAL A 112 -1.29 -3.16 3.92
C VAL A 112 -0.13 -2.68 3.05
N GLY A 113 0.77 -1.84 3.59
CA GLY A 113 1.94 -1.36 2.87
C GLY A 113 2.90 -2.46 2.45
N THR A 114 3.13 -3.45 3.33
CA THR A 114 3.98 -4.61 3.05
C THR A 114 3.38 -5.50 1.96
N ILE A 115 2.05 -5.69 1.96
CA ILE A 115 1.36 -6.44 0.91
C ILE A 115 1.46 -5.70 -0.44
N ILE A 116 1.30 -4.38 -0.46
CA ILE A 116 1.49 -3.58 -1.68
C ILE A 116 2.92 -3.76 -2.22
N ARG A 117 3.91 -3.78 -1.33
CA ARG A 117 5.32 -4.03 -1.72
C ARG A 117 5.52 -5.43 -2.28
N ALA A 118 4.96 -6.46 -1.65
CA ALA A 118 5.04 -7.83 -2.12
C ALA A 118 4.31 -7.99 -3.47
N ALA A 119 3.10 -7.44 -3.60
CA ALA A 119 2.33 -7.45 -4.84
C ALA A 119 3.12 -6.83 -6.00
N HIS A 120 3.75 -5.69 -5.77
CA HIS A 120 4.63 -5.04 -6.76
C HIS A 120 5.81 -5.95 -7.16
N ALA A 121 6.48 -6.55 -6.18
CA ALA A 121 7.66 -7.40 -6.41
C ALA A 121 7.32 -8.67 -7.19
N PHE A 122 6.13 -9.23 -7.00
CA PHE A 122 5.63 -10.42 -7.69
C PHE A 122 4.79 -10.12 -8.94
N GLY A 123 4.75 -8.86 -9.38
CA GLY A 123 4.10 -8.47 -10.62
C GLY A 123 2.57 -8.53 -10.59
N ALA A 124 1.95 -8.44 -9.41
CA ALA A 124 0.50 -8.33 -9.32
C ALA A 124 0.01 -7.02 -9.94
N SER A 125 -1.08 -7.09 -10.69
CA SER A 125 -1.66 -5.96 -11.43
C SER A 125 -2.26 -4.91 -10.51
N CYS A 126 -2.88 -5.33 -9.40
CA CYS A 126 -3.42 -4.40 -8.42
C CYS A 126 -3.48 -4.98 -7.00
N VAL A 127 -3.61 -4.06 -6.02
CA VAL A 127 -4.04 -4.37 -4.65
C VAL A 127 -5.37 -3.68 -4.39
N ALA A 128 -6.41 -4.46 -4.17
CA ALA A 128 -7.77 -3.99 -3.90
C ALA A 128 -8.06 -4.01 -2.38
N LEU A 129 -8.55 -2.89 -1.85
CA LEU A 129 -8.86 -2.70 -0.44
C LEU A 129 -10.37 -2.83 -0.23
N GLY A 130 -10.77 -3.86 0.49
CA GLY A 130 -12.16 -4.12 0.88
C GLY A 130 -12.52 -3.57 2.26
N PRO A 131 -13.74 -3.85 2.73
CA PRO A 131 -14.24 -3.42 4.02
C PRO A 131 -13.28 -3.73 5.17
N GLY A 132 -13.12 -2.80 6.11
CA GLY A 132 -12.27 -2.96 7.29
C GLY A 132 -10.76 -2.89 7.04
N SER A 133 -10.30 -2.77 5.80
CA SER A 133 -8.87 -2.64 5.49
C SER A 133 -8.35 -1.23 5.71
N ALA A 134 -7.10 -1.12 6.16
CA ALA A 134 -6.48 0.16 6.45
C ALA A 134 -6.20 0.97 5.17
N ASP A 135 -6.13 2.29 5.32
CA ASP A 135 -5.87 3.22 4.24
C ASP A 135 -4.44 3.05 3.67
N PRO A 136 -4.29 2.67 2.38
CA PRO A 136 -2.99 2.47 1.74
C PRO A 136 -2.18 3.76 1.59
N TYR A 137 -2.85 4.91 1.64
CA TYR A 137 -2.24 6.24 1.57
C TYR A 137 -1.96 6.86 2.94
N GLY A 138 -2.18 6.11 4.02
CA GLY A 138 -1.77 6.50 5.36
C GLY A 138 -0.24 6.49 5.51
N PRO A 139 0.35 7.39 6.34
CA PRO A 139 1.82 7.51 6.44
C PRO A 139 2.55 6.20 6.74
N LYS A 140 1.97 5.34 7.59
CA LYS A 140 2.56 4.02 7.94
C LYS A 140 2.53 3.06 6.74
N ALA A 141 1.42 3.02 5.99
CA ALA A 141 1.29 2.16 4.81
C ALA A 141 2.20 2.63 3.66
N VAL A 142 2.21 3.92 3.37
CA VAL A 142 3.09 4.52 2.35
C VAL A 142 4.55 4.18 2.63
N ARG A 143 4.99 4.32 3.88
CA ARG A 143 6.36 3.98 4.29
C ARG A 143 6.63 2.48 4.12
N ALA A 144 5.75 1.63 4.62
CA ALA A 144 5.92 0.18 4.53
C ALA A 144 5.92 -0.34 3.08
N SER A 145 5.26 0.38 2.17
CA SER A 145 5.25 0.04 0.75
C SER A 145 6.60 0.28 0.05
N MET A 146 7.51 1.05 0.66
CA MET A 146 8.83 1.39 0.09
C MET A 146 8.73 1.90 -1.36
N GLY A 147 7.67 2.69 -1.65
CA GLY A 147 7.42 3.28 -2.96
C GLY A 147 6.59 2.43 -3.91
N ALA A 148 6.31 1.16 -3.60
CA ALA A 148 5.48 0.29 -4.44
C ALA A 148 4.06 0.84 -4.65
N VAL A 149 3.56 1.69 -3.74
CA VAL A 149 2.27 2.40 -3.89
C VAL A 149 2.18 3.26 -5.15
N PHE A 150 3.31 3.64 -5.75
CA PHE A 150 3.37 4.38 -7.00
C PHE A 150 3.41 3.50 -8.24
N GLY A 151 3.87 2.26 -8.10
CA GLY A 151 4.05 1.31 -9.19
C GLY A 151 2.99 0.22 -9.28
N THR A 152 2.06 0.16 -8.31
CA THR A 152 0.98 -0.83 -8.26
C THR A 152 -0.35 -0.12 -8.33
N ALA A 153 -1.30 -0.62 -9.11
CA ALA A 153 -2.65 -0.09 -9.11
C ALA A 153 -3.32 -0.34 -7.75
N ILE A 154 -3.88 0.71 -7.17
CA ILE A 154 -4.60 0.63 -5.90
C ILE A 154 -6.09 0.77 -6.17
N ALA A 155 -6.86 -0.22 -5.75
CA ALA A 155 -8.30 -0.28 -5.99
C ALA A 155 -9.09 -0.31 -4.68
N ARG A 156 -10.38 -0.06 -4.78
CA ARG A 156 -11.36 -0.32 -3.72
C ARG A 156 -12.42 -1.26 -4.24
N PHE A 157 -12.98 -2.07 -3.35
CA PHE A 157 -14.16 -2.87 -3.62
C PHE A 157 -15.06 -2.91 -2.38
N ALA A 158 -16.36 -3.04 -2.59
CA ALA A 158 -17.34 -3.19 -1.52
C ALA A 158 -17.76 -4.65 -1.37
N THR A 159 -17.84 -5.38 -2.47
CA THR A 159 -18.22 -6.79 -2.52
C THR A 159 -17.24 -7.60 -3.37
N VAL A 160 -17.05 -8.86 -3.05
CA VAL A 160 -16.13 -9.74 -3.79
C VAL A 160 -16.53 -9.93 -5.27
N ALA A 161 -17.78 -9.65 -5.61
CA ALA A 161 -18.26 -9.70 -7.00
C ALA A 161 -17.62 -8.64 -7.93
N GLU A 162 -16.98 -7.62 -7.34
CA GLU A 162 -16.27 -6.58 -8.09
C GLU A 162 -14.83 -6.99 -8.45
N LEU A 163 -14.35 -8.11 -7.89
CA LEU A 163 -12.98 -8.58 -8.07
C LEU A 163 -12.85 -9.38 -9.37
N PRO A 164 -11.74 -9.22 -10.11
CA PRO A 164 -11.52 -9.89 -11.37
C PRO A 164 -11.11 -11.35 -11.21
N GLY A 165 -11.44 -12.17 -12.20
CA GLY A 165 -10.98 -13.53 -12.33
C GLY A 165 -11.47 -14.50 -11.25
N ARG A 166 -10.77 -15.62 -11.11
CA ARG A 166 -11.04 -16.64 -10.11
C ARG A 166 -10.60 -16.20 -8.72
N LEU A 167 -11.50 -16.30 -7.75
CA LEU A 167 -11.24 -15.89 -6.37
C LEU A 167 -10.62 -17.04 -5.56
N VAL A 168 -9.39 -16.87 -5.12
CA VAL A 168 -8.68 -17.81 -4.25
C VAL A 168 -8.57 -17.20 -2.84
N GLY A 169 -9.41 -17.66 -1.92
CA GLY A 169 -9.42 -17.23 -0.53
C GLY A 169 -8.29 -17.89 0.27
N MET A 170 -7.52 -17.09 1.01
CA MET A 170 -6.48 -17.62 1.90
C MET A 170 -7.02 -17.75 3.31
N ALA A 171 -7.04 -18.98 3.86
CA ALA A 171 -7.53 -19.26 5.20
C ALA A 171 -6.63 -20.25 5.92
N ALA A 172 -6.25 -19.95 7.15
CA ALA A 172 -5.40 -20.82 7.95
C ALA A 172 -6.14 -22.15 8.27
N GLY A 173 -5.49 -23.27 7.99
CA GLY A 173 -6.01 -24.60 8.28
C GLY A 173 -7.26 -25.02 7.47
N VAL A 174 -7.66 -24.25 6.45
CA VAL A 174 -8.82 -24.54 5.62
C VAL A 174 -8.41 -24.77 4.18
N GLY A 175 -8.89 -25.85 3.59
CA GLY A 175 -8.59 -26.24 2.21
C GLY A 175 -7.18 -26.78 2.00
N PRO A 176 -6.83 -27.13 0.76
CA PRO A 176 -5.52 -27.64 0.41
C PRO A 176 -4.46 -26.54 0.51
N PRO A 177 -3.17 -26.91 0.70
CA PRO A 177 -2.10 -25.94 0.57
C PRO A 177 -2.08 -25.31 -0.82
N ILE A 178 -1.96 -23.98 -0.88
CA ILE A 178 -1.79 -23.27 -2.16
C ILE A 178 -0.56 -23.80 -2.89
N ARG A 179 -0.72 -24.08 -4.17
CA ARG A 179 0.35 -24.56 -5.05
C ARG A 179 0.22 -23.85 -6.39
N GLY A 180 1.31 -23.31 -6.86
CA GLY A 180 1.37 -22.60 -8.13
C GLY A 180 2.21 -23.32 -9.20
N PRO A 181 2.39 -22.69 -10.35
CA PRO A 181 1.83 -21.38 -10.71
C PRO A 181 0.30 -21.43 -10.89
N LEU A 182 -0.37 -20.32 -10.57
CA LEU A 182 -1.81 -20.21 -10.80
C LEU A 182 -2.07 -19.72 -12.23
N ALA A 183 -2.89 -20.46 -12.98
CA ALA A 183 -3.20 -20.13 -14.35
C ALA A 183 -4.43 -19.22 -14.45
N GLY A 184 -4.48 -18.42 -15.52
CA GLY A 184 -5.59 -17.52 -15.83
C GLY A 184 -5.62 -16.27 -14.98
N GLU A 185 -6.76 -15.58 -15.01
CA GLU A 185 -6.98 -14.39 -14.19
C GLU A 185 -7.39 -14.81 -12.77
N VAL A 186 -6.63 -14.34 -11.76
CA VAL A 186 -6.79 -14.76 -10.37
C VAL A 186 -6.74 -13.56 -9.43
N THR A 187 -7.62 -13.57 -8.44
CA THR A 187 -7.54 -12.68 -7.27
C THR A 187 -7.27 -13.50 -6.01
N LEU A 188 -6.13 -13.24 -5.36
CA LEU A 188 -5.81 -13.77 -4.03
C LEU A 188 -6.50 -12.92 -2.98
N LEU A 189 -7.42 -13.50 -2.21
CA LEU A 189 -8.17 -12.81 -1.18
C LEU A 189 -7.58 -13.11 0.20
N ILE A 190 -7.07 -12.06 0.86
CA ILE A 190 -6.37 -12.12 2.16
C ILE A 190 -7.27 -11.52 3.24
N GLY A 191 -7.50 -12.27 4.30
CA GLY A 191 -8.26 -11.82 5.46
C GLY A 191 -7.44 -11.07 6.50
N GLY A 192 -8.13 -10.38 7.41
CA GLY A 192 -7.53 -9.70 8.55
C GLY A 192 -6.87 -10.65 9.55
N GLU A 193 -6.00 -10.09 10.40
CA GLU A 193 -5.10 -10.85 11.28
C GLU A 193 -5.83 -11.64 12.37
N ARG A 194 -6.99 -11.19 12.82
CA ARG A 194 -7.74 -11.80 13.92
C ARG A 194 -8.78 -12.79 13.44
N ASP A 195 -9.63 -12.33 12.53
CA ASP A 195 -10.85 -13.05 12.15
C ASP A 195 -10.70 -13.76 10.79
N GLY A 196 -9.61 -13.52 10.07
CA GLY A 196 -9.40 -14.04 8.73
C GLY A 196 -10.45 -13.52 7.74
N LEU A 197 -10.87 -14.38 6.83
CA LEU A 197 -11.99 -14.12 5.92
C LEU A 197 -13.31 -14.56 6.57
N PRO A 198 -14.34 -13.70 6.63
CA PRO A 198 -15.68 -14.12 7.08
C PRO A 198 -16.22 -15.31 6.28
N ASP A 199 -17.04 -16.15 6.91
CA ASP A 199 -17.61 -17.36 6.28
C ASP A 199 -18.37 -17.02 5.00
N GLU A 200 -19.14 -15.95 5.03
CA GLU A 200 -19.91 -15.46 3.88
C GLU A 200 -19.04 -15.02 2.70
N VAL A 201 -17.83 -14.52 2.99
CA VAL A 201 -16.83 -14.13 1.99
C VAL A 201 -16.12 -15.36 1.45
N ARG A 202 -15.75 -16.31 2.33
CA ARG A 202 -15.16 -17.59 1.93
C ARG A 202 -16.07 -18.40 1.04
N ALA A 203 -17.37 -18.43 1.34
CA ALA A 203 -18.36 -19.15 0.55
C ALA A 203 -18.53 -18.59 -0.88
N ARG A 204 -18.02 -17.41 -1.16
CA ARG A 204 -18.03 -16.79 -2.49
C ARG A 204 -16.72 -16.96 -3.24
N CYS A 205 -15.69 -17.55 -2.61
CA CYS A 205 -14.44 -17.88 -3.29
C CYS A 205 -14.66 -19.14 -4.15
N ASP A 206 -14.05 -19.16 -5.33
CA ASP A 206 -14.04 -20.35 -6.19
C ASP A 206 -13.19 -21.46 -5.58
N GLU A 207 -12.19 -21.06 -4.79
CA GLU A 207 -11.30 -21.96 -4.08
C GLU A 207 -10.86 -21.33 -2.76
N VAL A 208 -10.70 -22.14 -1.71
CA VAL A 208 -10.10 -21.72 -0.44
C VAL A 208 -8.84 -22.55 -0.22
N CYS A 209 -7.72 -21.88 -0.05
CA CYS A 209 -6.42 -22.50 0.15
C CYS A 209 -5.81 -22.10 1.50
N SER A 210 -4.98 -22.98 2.01
CA SER A 210 -4.12 -22.73 3.17
C SER A 210 -2.65 -22.53 2.77
N ILE A 211 -1.81 -22.16 3.72
CA ILE A 211 -0.37 -22.26 3.63
C ILE A 211 0.08 -23.37 4.56
N ALA A 212 0.82 -24.36 4.03
CA ALA A 212 1.35 -25.43 4.85
C ALA A 212 2.29 -24.88 5.94
N GLN A 213 1.97 -25.21 7.19
CA GLN A 213 2.75 -24.79 8.36
C GLN A 213 3.14 -26.03 9.18
N VAL A 214 4.31 -26.03 9.77
CA VAL A 214 4.78 -27.10 10.67
C VAL A 214 4.36 -26.82 12.12
N ALA A 215 4.21 -25.56 12.48
CA ALA A 215 3.85 -25.11 13.82
C ALA A 215 3.19 -23.72 13.76
N GLY A 216 2.44 -23.38 14.81
CA GLY A 216 1.69 -22.12 14.91
C GLY A 216 0.29 -22.20 14.31
N ASP A 217 -0.58 -21.27 14.74
CA ASP A 217 -2.00 -21.26 14.35
C ASP A 217 -2.25 -20.46 13.07
N SER A 218 -1.45 -19.41 12.82
CA SER A 218 -1.59 -18.54 11.66
C SER A 218 -0.32 -17.76 11.35
N LEU A 219 -0.21 -17.28 10.10
CA LEU A 219 0.81 -16.32 9.69
C LEU A 219 0.26 -14.90 9.77
N ASN A 220 1.16 -13.93 9.96
CA ASN A 220 0.83 -12.53 9.73
C ASN A 220 0.27 -12.33 8.32
N ALA A 221 -0.73 -11.47 8.16
CA ALA A 221 -1.44 -11.26 6.87
C ALA A 221 -0.49 -10.89 5.72
N ALA A 222 0.53 -10.07 5.97
CA ALA A 222 1.51 -9.70 4.94
C ALA A 222 2.43 -10.87 4.57
N MET A 223 2.80 -11.71 5.54
CA MET A 223 3.58 -12.92 5.28
C MET A 223 2.75 -13.93 4.49
N ALA A 224 1.48 -14.14 4.86
CA ALA A 224 0.57 -15.02 4.14
C ALA A 224 0.38 -14.56 2.69
N ALA A 225 0.13 -13.26 2.47
CA ALA A 225 0.03 -12.67 1.14
C ALA A 225 1.32 -12.87 0.32
N THR A 226 2.48 -12.71 0.95
CA THR A 226 3.79 -12.87 0.26
C THR A 226 4.00 -14.32 -0.19
N VAL A 227 3.70 -15.30 0.66
CA VAL A 227 3.81 -16.72 0.31
C VAL A 227 2.81 -17.09 -0.78
N ALA A 228 1.56 -16.62 -0.67
CA ALA A 228 0.54 -16.86 -1.69
C ALA A 228 0.93 -16.26 -3.06
N LEU A 229 1.48 -15.04 -3.07
CA LEU A 229 2.00 -14.40 -4.29
C LEU A 229 3.19 -15.17 -4.88
N TYR A 230 4.13 -15.61 -4.04
CA TYR A 230 5.25 -16.42 -4.47
C TYR A 230 4.77 -17.72 -5.14
N GLU A 231 3.84 -18.45 -4.52
CA GLU A 231 3.27 -19.66 -5.12
C GLU A 231 2.52 -19.34 -6.40
N ALA A 232 1.66 -18.30 -6.42
CA ALA A 232 0.89 -17.92 -7.59
C ALA A 232 1.76 -17.61 -8.82
N THR A 233 2.94 -17.05 -8.61
CA THR A 233 3.86 -16.61 -9.68
C THR A 233 5.07 -17.51 -9.88
N ARG A 234 5.21 -18.55 -9.04
CA ARG A 234 6.35 -19.47 -9.11
C ARG A 234 6.44 -20.08 -10.50
N MET A 235 7.57 -19.93 -11.15
CA MET A 235 7.82 -20.62 -12.41
C MET A 235 7.80 -22.14 -12.16
N ALA A 236 7.11 -22.88 -13.02
CA ALA A 236 7.21 -24.32 -13.01
C ALA A 236 8.68 -24.71 -13.13
N ASP A 237 9.14 -25.64 -12.28
CA ASP A 237 10.49 -26.19 -12.40
C ASP A 237 10.69 -26.69 -13.84
N ARG A 238 11.69 -26.14 -14.52
CA ARG A 238 12.07 -26.55 -15.87
C ARG A 238 12.71 -27.92 -15.85
#